data_5e6a3d83df1029632032b33c72e96a42
#
_entry.id   5e6a3d83df1029632032b33c72e96a42
#
_cell.length_a   1.000
_cell.length_b   1.000
_cell.length_c   1.000
_cell.angle_alpha   90.00
_cell.angle_beta   90.00
_cell.angle_gamma   90.00
#
_symmetry.space_group_name_H-M   'P 1'
#
loop_
_entity.id
_entity.type
_entity.pdbx_description
1 polymer ?
#
loop_
_entity_poly.entity_id
_entity_poly.type
_entity_poly.pdbx_seq_one_letter_code
_entity_poly.pdbx_strand_id
1 'polypeptide(L)'
;MFHQKPTGVFPPEMALNAEVIKVLGKAGYLWTVTDDVPFSCCYGSVPFNWVPKQKQSEIAVFLRSNFWSNRISFNSVSGREFVEILEKDLTSWFRNQDGYLIIWMDWETFGHHKKGFIESFINPFFDRIAESKKVRLVSPDYLLKKYPRKEIDVPSGSWSTSASDFRNENYWPLWKDPNNEFHKLWWELTDLILKIKGNIKDEETLTVFDKAMYSCQTWQFSMGNKILAVEGLKYFREIASLKEAESIKKILDIIDKLEKLCQQG
;
A
#
# COMPACT_ATOMS: atom_id res chain seq x y z
N MET A 1 16.28 -0.50 -19.24
CA MET A 1 16.84 0.19 -18.06
C MET A 1 17.41 -0.81 -17.06
N PHE A 2 16.66 -1.73 -16.46
CA PHE A 2 17.22 -2.66 -15.48
C PHE A 2 17.61 -4.04 -16.06
N HIS A 3 17.34 -4.33 -17.32
CA HIS A 3 17.63 -5.59 -18.01
C HIS A 3 17.23 -6.88 -17.25
N GLN A 4 16.38 -6.74 -16.23
CA GLN A 4 15.87 -7.84 -15.41
C GLN A 4 14.36 -7.71 -15.22
N LYS A 5 13.66 -8.83 -15.30
CA LYS A 5 12.25 -8.90 -14.96
C LYS A 5 12.11 -8.88 -13.44
N PRO A 6 11.31 -7.95 -12.84
CA PRO A 6 11.09 -7.97 -11.41
C PRO A 6 10.35 -9.25 -11.00
N THR A 7 10.79 -9.85 -9.88
CA THR A 7 10.17 -11.06 -9.32
C THR A 7 9.05 -10.77 -8.35
N GLY A 8 9.01 -9.57 -7.82
CA GLY A 8 8.00 -9.12 -6.87
C GLY A 8 7.47 -7.74 -7.15
N VAL A 9 6.40 -7.39 -6.47
CA VAL A 9 5.70 -6.12 -6.63
C VAL A 9 5.24 -5.57 -5.29
N PHE A 10 5.39 -4.26 -5.12
CA PHE A 10 4.81 -3.49 -4.05
C PHE A 10 3.48 -2.91 -4.58
N PRO A 11 2.31 -3.33 -4.06
CA PRO A 11 1.05 -2.70 -4.45
C PRO A 11 0.95 -1.30 -3.81
N PRO A 12 0.33 -0.33 -4.49
CA PRO A 12 0.10 0.99 -3.91
C PRO A 12 -0.51 0.88 -2.51
N GLU A 13 0.03 1.62 -1.54
CA GLU A 13 -0.40 1.60 -0.13
C GLU A 13 -0.35 0.22 0.54
N MET A 14 0.38 -0.75 -0.03
CA MET A 14 0.31 -2.16 0.36
C MET A 14 -1.12 -2.73 0.35
N ALA A 15 -2.00 -2.12 -0.42
CA ALA A 15 -3.38 -2.56 -0.54
C ALA A 15 -3.46 -3.92 -1.23
N LEU A 16 -3.89 -4.93 -0.50
CA LEU A 16 -3.89 -6.30 -0.96
C LEU A 16 -5.19 -7.03 -0.58
N ASN A 17 -5.71 -7.79 -1.52
CA ASN A 17 -6.78 -8.76 -1.32
C ASN A 17 -6.57 -9.95 -2.28
N ALA A 18 -7.42 -10.96 -2.18
CA ALA A 18 -7.32 -12.16 -3.00
C ALA A 18 -7.38 -11.87 -4.52
N GLU A 19 -8.17 -10.89 -4.96
CA GLU A 19 -8.28 -10.53 -6.38
C GLU A 19 -7.01 -9.85 -6.90
N VAL A 20 -6.42 -8.93 -6.13
CA VAL A 20 -5.13 -8.31 -6.47
C VAL A 20 -4.06 -9.39 -6.57
N ILE A 21 -3.97 -10.31 -5.60
CA ILE A 21 -3.01 -11.42 -5.62
C ILE A 21 -3.18 -12.28 -6.87
N LYS A 22 -4.41 -12.58 -7.27
CA LYS A 22 -4.71 -13.33 -8.50
C LYS A 22 -4.22 -12.61 -9.76
N VAL A 23 -4.41 -11.30 -9.83
CA VAL A 23 -3.92 -10.47 -10.95
C VAL A 23 -2.40 -10.48 -11.00
N LEU A 24 -1.73 -10.31 -9.85
CA LEU A 24 -0.27 -10.34 -9.74
C LEU A 24 0.31 -11.70 -10.18
N GLY A 25 -0.34 -12.80 -9.79
CA GLY A 25 0.05 -14.14 -10.23
C GLY A 25 -0.05 -14.31 -11.74
N LYS A 26 -1.14 -13.83 -12.37
CA LYS A 26 -1.28 -13.82 -13.84
C LYS A 26 -0.22 -12.97 -14.53
N ALA A 27 0.24 -11.89 -13.92
CA ALA A 27 1.32 -11.05 -14.42
C ALA A 27 2.71 -11.70 -14.26
N GLY A 28 2.80 -12.84 -13.55
CA GLY A 28 4.02 -13.64 -13.41
C GLY A 28 4.94 -13.16 -12.28
N TYR A 29 4.42 -12.44 -11.30
CA TYR A 29 5.15 -12.14 -10.06
C TYR A 29 5.20 -13.36 -9.15
N LEU A 30 6.28 -13.48 -8.36
CA LEU A 30 6.48 -14.58 -7.41
C LEU A 30 6.11 -14.18 -5.99
N TRP A 31 6.19 -12.88 -5.67
CA TRP A 31 5.89 -12.37 -4.34
C TRP A 31 5.31 -10.95 -4.35
N THR A 32 4.62 -10.63 -3.28
CA THR A 32 4.14 -9.29 -2.96
C THR A 32 4.28 -9.02 -1.47
N VAL A 33 3.89 -7.84 -1.01
CA VAL A 33 3.98 -7.42 0.38
C VAL A 33 2.69 -6.75 0.83
N THR A 34 2.31 -6.95 2.09
CA THR A 34 1.22 -6.22 2.77
C THR A 34 1.61 -5.99 4.24
N ASP A 35 0.78 -5.28 4.98
CA ASP A 35 1.01 -5.01 6.40
C ASP A 35 0.65 -6.23 7.29
N ASP A 36 1.29 -6.37 8.45
CA ASP A 36 1.08 -7.47 9.38
C ASP A 36 -0.15 -7.31 10.29
N VAL A 37 -0.74 -6.10 10.36
CA VAL A 37 -1.90 -5.84 11.22
C VAL A 37 -3.13 -6.67 10.81
N PRO A 38 -3.60 -6.68 9.55
CA PRO A 38 -4.70 -7.54 9.13
C PRO A 38 -4.43 -9.03 9.39
N PHE A 39 -3.20 -9.48 9.14
CA PHE A 39 -2.79 -10.84 9.40
C PHE A 39 -2.90 -11.21 10.89
N SER A 40 -2.38 -10.35 11.76
CA SER A 40 -2.42 -10.54 13.22
C SER A 40 -3.86 -10.59 13.75
N CYS A 41 -4.76 -9.80 13.17
CA CYS A 41 -6.19 -9.84 13.53
C CYS A 41 -6.84 -11.20 13.22
N CYS A 42 -6.43 -11.88 12.13
CA CYS A 42 -6.99 -13.16 11.74
C CYS A 42 -6.30 -14.36 12.44
N TYR A 43 -4.97 -14.30 12.58
CA TYR A 43 -4.16 -15.45 12.95
C TYR A 43 -3.42 -15.30 14.28
N GLY A 44 -3.52 -14.15 14.93
CA GLY A 44 -2.95 -13.86 16.26
C GLY A 44 -1.45 -13.57 16.25
N SER A 45 -0.65 -14.28 15.45
CA SER A 45 0.81 -14.10 15.41
C SER A 45 1.35 -14.06 13.99
N VAL A 46 2.31 -13.18 13.77
CA VAL A 46 3.00 -13.04 12.48
C VAL A 46 4.08 -14.13 12.36
N PRO A 47 4.15 -14.85 11.25
CA PRO A 47 5.20 -15.85 11.04
C PRO A 47 6.57 -15.18 10.83
N PHE A 48 7.61 -15.82 11.38
CA PHE A 48 9.00 -15.37 11.21
C PHE A 48 9.91 -16.46 10.60
N ASN A 49 9.42 -17.69 10.46
CA ASN A 49 10.18 -18.84 9.96
C ASN A 49 9.47 -19.61 8.83
N TRP A 50 8.42 -19.04 8.28
CA TRP A 50 7.75 -19.49 7.07
C TRP A 50 7.06 -18.31 6.39
N VAL A 51 6.82 -18.38 5.07
CA VAL A 51 6.24 -17.30 4.27
C VAL A 51 4.80 -17.66 3.91
N PRO A 52 3.82 -16.78 4.18
CA PRO A 52 2.46 -16.95 3.69
C PRO A 52 2.39 -17.05 2.16
N LYS A 53 1.56 -17.95 1.67
CA LYS A 53 1.19 -18.08 0.26
C LYS A 53 -0.33 -18.08 0.16
N GLN A 54 -0.89 -17.24 -0.71
CA GLN A 54 -2.35 -17.22 -0.90
C GLN A 54 -2.84 -18.56 -1.42
N LYS A 55 -3.93 -19.07 -0.86
CA LYS A 55 -4.61 -20.28 -1.38
C LYS A 55 -4.91 -20.16 -2.88
N GLN A 56 -4.74 -21.25 -3.60
CA GLN A 56 -4.95 -21.33 -5.05
C GLN A 56 -4.09 -20.34 -5.87
N SER A 57 -2.98 -19.86 -5.30
CA SER A 57 -2.02 -18.98 -5.96
C SER A 57 -0.60 -19.43 -5.63
N GLU A 58 0.36 -19.14 -6.51
CA GLU A 58 1.78 -19.36 -6.24
C GLU A 58 2.45 -18.12 -5.62
N ILE A 59 1.70 -17.02 -5.43
CA ILE A 59 2.22 -15.78 -4.87
C ILE A 59 2.51 -15.91 -3.39
N ALA A 60 3.75 -15.70 -3.02
CA ALA A 60 4.17 -15.51 -1.64
C ALA A 60 3.84 -14.08 -1.18
N VAL A 61 3.39 -13.92 0.06
CA VAL A 61 3.03 -12.63 0.63
C VAL A 61 3.90 -12.34 1.83
N PHE A 62 4.81 -11.38 1.70
CA PHE A 62 5.58 -10.91 2.83
C PHE A 62 4.74 -9.97 3.70
N LEU A 63 4.91 -10.08 5.01
CA LEU A 63 4.20 -9.27 5.99
C LEU A 63 5.16 -8.20 6.53
N ARG A 64 4.90 -6.93 6.15
CA ARG A 64 5.63 -5.80 6.70
C ARG A 64 5.33 -5.67 8.18
N SER A 65 6.35 -5.63 9.00
CA SER A 65 6.15 -5.32 10.41
C SER A 65 5.74 -3.86 10.58
N ASN A 66 4.48 -3.65 10.96
CA ASN A 66 3.95 -2.33 11.28
C ASN A 66 4.75 -1.69 12.42
N PHE A 67 5.00 -2.43 13.49
CA PHE A 67 5.73 -1.95 14.66
C PHE A 67 7.15 -1.47 14.32
N TRP A 68 7.96 -2.30 13.65
CA TRP A 68 9.35 -1.97 13.37
C TRP A 68 9.51 -0.90 12.29
N SER A 69 8.67 -0.95 11.26
CA SER A 69 8.70 0.06 10.20
C SER A 69 8.26 1.44 10.71
N ASN A 70 7.19 1.50 11.50
CA ASN A 70 6.70 2.75 12.08
C ASN A 70 7.65 3.32 13.13
N ARG A 71 8.43 2.48 13.81
CA ARG A 71 9.48 2.95 14.72
C ARG A 71 10.54 3.79 13.99
N ILE A 72 10.88 3.44 12.75
CA ILE A 72 11.78 4.25 11.92
C ILE A 72 11.07 5.50 11.44
N SER A 73 9.86 5.37 10.91
CA SER A 73 9.13 6.48 10.28
C SER A 73 8.71 7.56 11.27
N PHE A 74 8.30 7.19 12.48
CA PHE A 74 7.65 8.12 13.42
C PHE A 74 8.43 8.40 14.70
N ASN A 75 9.43 7.58 15.05
CA ASN A 75 10.22 7.79 16.26
C ASN A 75 11.61 8.39 15.94
N SER A 76 12.19 9.09 16.91
CA SER A 76 13.54 9.62 16.83
C SER A 76 14.53 8.59 17.39
N VAL A 77 14.95 7.65 16.54
CA VAL A 77 15.95 6.63 16.87
C VAL A 77 17.11 6.73 15.88
N SER A 78 18.34 6.61 16.36
CA SER A 78 19.50 6.51 15.47
C SER A 78 19.56 5.14 14.80
N GLY A 79 20.21 5.06 13.63
CA GLY A 79 20.36 3.78 12.93
C GLY A 79 21.10 2.73 13.76
N ARG A 80 22.14 3.11 14.50
CA ARG A 80 22.90 2.20 15.40
C ARG A 80 22.01 1.68 16.52
N GLU A 81 21.35 2.57 17.24
CA GLU A 81 20.44 2.22 18.34
C GLU A 81 19.28 1.31 17.85
N PHE A 82 18.73 1.60 16.68
CA PHE A 82 17.69 0.77 16.09
C PHE A 82 18.15 -0.68 15.91
N VAL A 83 19.36 -0.92 15.37
CA VAL A 83 19.89 -2.27 15.16
C VAL A 83 20.16 -2.95 16.50
N GLU A 84 20.66 -2.25 17.52
CA GLU A 84 20.92 -2.80 18.85
C GLU A 84 19.62 -3.27 19.53
N ILE A 85 18.56 -2.46 19.42
CA ILE A 85 17.24 -2.83 19.94
C ILE A 85 16.70 -4.03 19.16
N LEU A 86 16.83 -4.01 17.82
CA LEU A 86 16.38 -5.10 16.96
C LEU A 86 17.07 -6.43 17.32
N GLU A 87 18.39 -6.44 17.50
CA GLU A 87 19.15 -7.64 17.89
C GLU A 87 18.69 -8.22 19.24
N LYS A 88 18.37 -7.35 20.20
CA LYS A 88 17.88 -7.74 21.51
C LYS A 88 16.47 -8.35 21.41
N ASP A 89 15.56 -7.65 20.74
CA ASP A 89 14.16 -8.01 20.71
C ASP A 89 13.91 -9.23 19.82
N LEU A 90 14.54 -9.32 18.63
CA LEU A 90 14.37 -10.46 17.73
C LEU A 90 14.91 -11.77 18.35
N THR A 91 15.97 -11.70 19.16
CA THR A 91 16.47 -12.90 19.87
C THR A 91 15.38 -13.50 20.75
N SER A 92 14.62 -12.67 21.45
CA SER A 92 13.48 -13.11 22.27
C SER A 92 12.29 -13.54 21.43
N TRP A 93 11.89 -12.73 20.44
CA TRP A 93 10.70 -13.01 19.60
C TRP A 93 10.84 -14.31 18.81
N PHE A 94 12.02 -14.56 18.27
CA PHE A 94 12.30 -15.76 17.49
C PHE A 94 12.68 -16.96 18.36
N ARG A 95 12.63 -16.82 19.69
CA ARG A 95 12.93 -17.90 20.65
C ARG A 95 14.26 -18.58 20.34
N ASN A 96 15.28 -17.77 20.04
CA ASN A 96 16.62 -18.22 19.62
C ASN A 96 16.61 -19.09 18.32
N GLN A 97 15.57 -19.00 17.51
CA GLN A 97 15.50 -19.65 16.21
C GLN A 97 15.90 -18.67 15.10
N ASP A 98 16.23 -19.24 13.94
CA ASP A 98 16.46 -18.45 12.74
C ASP A 98 15.11 -17.94 12.19
N GLY A 99 15.05 -16.69 11.80
CA GLY A 99 13.83 -16.05 11.34
C GLY A 99 14.08 -14.86 10.44
N TYR A 100 13.01 -14.27 9.93
CA TYR A 100 13.07 -13.05 9.12
C TYR A 100 12.09 -11.99 9.62
N LEU A 101 12.39 -10.74 9.29
CA LEU A 101 11.55 -9.59 9.54
C LEU A 101 11.51 -8.74 8.27
N ILE A 102 10.34 -8.25 7.91
CA ILE A 102 10.16 -7.33 6.79
C ILE A 102 9.96 -5.93 7.33
N ILE A 103 10.86 -5.03 6.97
CA ILE A 103 10.77 -3.60 7.24
C ILE A 103 10.57 -2.91 5.89
N TRP A 104 9.53 -2.08 5.82
CA TRP A 104 9.20 -1.33 4.60
C TRP A 104 8.61 0.02 4.95
N MET A 105 9.05 1.06 4.27
CA MET A 105 8.57 2.43 4.44
C MET A 105 8.86 3.25 3.18
N ASP A 106 8.25 4.42 3.09
CA ASP A 106 8.52 5.37 2.02
C ASP A 106 9.95 5.90 2.12
N TRP A 107 10.62 5.93 0.96
CA TRP A 107 11.98 6.48 0.88
C TRP A 107 12.05 7.96 1.26
N GLU A 108 10.95 8.69 1.08
CA GLU A 108 10.78 10.09 1.50
C GLU A 108 11.00 10.30 3.00
N THR A 109 10.87 9.26 3.81
CA THR A 109 11.24 9.29 5.23
C THR A 109 12.68 9.79 5.41
N PHE A 110 13.58 9.44 4.47
CA PHE A 110 15.01 9.74 4.57
C PHE A 110 15.37 11.03 3.80
N GLY A 111 15.14 12.18 4.44
CA GLY A 111 15.54 13.49 3.95
C GLY A 111 14.40 14.43 3.62
N HIS A 112 13.22 13.94 3.13
CA HIS A 112 12.05 14.77 2.92
C HIS A 112 11.24 14.95 4.21
N HIS A 113 10.76 13.86 4.80
CA HIS A 113 10.00 13.91 6.06
C HIS A 113 10.89 14.18 7.27
N LYS A 114 12.09 13.60 7.29
CA LYS A 114 13.07 13.77 8.37
C LYS A 114 14.41 14.28 7.80
N LYS A 115 14.63 15.59 7.93
CA LYS A 115 15.90 16.23 7.51
C LYS A 115 17.08 15.64 8.27
N GLY A 116 18.20 15.38 7.59
CA GLY A 116 19.41 14.79 8.18
C GLY A 116 19.27 13.33 8.57
N PHE A 117 18.20 12.64 8.14
CA PHE A 117 17.94 11.27 8.54
C PHE A 117 18.80 10.25 7.76
N ILE A 118 19.40 10.66 6.66
CA ILE A 118 20.45 9.85 5.97
C ILE A 118 21.67 9.73 6.89
N GLU A 119 22.15 10.83 7.45
CA GLU A 119 23.33 10.88 8.32
C GLU A 119 23.07 10.28 9.70
N SER A 120 21.89 10.55 10.27
CA SER A 120 21.58 10.11 11.64
C SER A 120 21.02 8.68 11.71
N PHE A 121 20.41 8.17 10.62
CA PHE A 121 19.83 6.84 10.59
C PHE A 121 20.50 5.92 9.56
N ILE A 122 20.47 6.25 8.27
CA ILE A 122 20.87 5.32 7.19
C ILE A 122 22.34 4.91 7.34
N ASN A 123 23.25 5.87 7.44
CA ASN A 123 24.67 5.55 7.52
C ASN A 123 25.00 4.73 8.79
N PRO A 124 24.61 5.16 10.01
CA PRO A 124 24.87 4.37 11.23
C PRO A 124 24.14 3.01 11.25
N PHE A 125 22.99 2.89 10.55
CA PHE A 125 22.29 1.63 10.40
C PHE A 125 23.11 0.62 9.59
N PHE A 126 23.60 1.02 8.41
CA PHE A 126 24.41 0.14 7.57
C PHE A 126 25.74 -0.23 8.21
N ASP A 127 26.41 0.74 8.86
CA ASP A 127 27.64 0.48 9.60
C ASP A 127 27.41 -0.58 10.68
N ARG A 128 26.34 -0.41 11.47
CA ARG A 128 26.04 -1.33 12.57
C ARG A 128 25.55 -2.71 12.10
N ILE A 129 24.81 -2.76 11.00
CA ILE A 129 24.42 -4.05 10.39
C ILE A 129 25.65 -4.82 9.88
N ALA A 130 26.63 -4.14 9.30
CA ALA A 130 27.86 -4.78 8.83
C ALA A 130 28.68 -5.40 9.99
N GLU A 131 28.60 -4.83 11.19
CA GLU A 131 29.22 -5.35 12.41
C GLU A 131 28.42 -6.50 13.05
N SER A 132 27.14 -6.64 12.69
CA SER A 132 26.23 -7.56 13.37
C SER A 132 26.52 -9.04 13.01
N LYS A 133 26.56 -9.90 14.03
CA LYS A 133 26.59 -11.35 13.88
C LYS A 133 25.20 -11.99 13.99
N LYS A 134 24.18 -11.21 14.36
CA LYS A 134 22.83 -11.70 14.61
C LYS A 134 21.84 -11.31 13.52
N VAL A 135 22.04 -10.18 12.88
CA VAL A 135 21.13 -9.60 11.88
C VAL A 135 21.88 -9.33 10.59
N ARG A 136 21.27 -9.64 9.45
CA ARG A 136 21.80 -9.33 8.13
C ARG A 136 20.69 -8.92 7.19
N LEU A 137 20.99 -8.09 6.21
CA LEU A 137 20.08 -7.77 5.12
C LEU A 137 20.09 -8.86 4.06
N VAL A 138 18.92 -9.22 3.57
CA VAL A 138 18.75 -10.24 2.52
C VAL A 138 17.66 -9.81 1.55
N SER A 139 17.70 -10.34 0.33
CA SER A 139 16.62 -10.11 -0.65
C SER A 139 15.39 -10.99 -0.36
N PRO A 140 14.20 -10.58 -0.83
CA PRO A 140 13.00 -11.42 -0.78
C PRO A 140 13.21 -12.79 -1.43
N ASP A 141 13.93 -12.85 -2.56
CA ASP A 141 14.23 -14.11 -3.26
C ASP A 141 15.06 -15.09 -2.41
N TYR A 142 15.96 -14.56 -1.57
CA TYR A 142 16.67 -15.38 -0.59
C TYR A 142 15.70 -15.99 0.42
N LEU A 143 14.74 -15.20 0.93
CA LEU A 143 13.75 -15.68 1.90
C LEU A 143 12.85 -16.77 1.31
N LEU A 144 12.44 -16.62 0.04
CA LEU A 144 11.63 -17.63 -0.66
C LEU A 144 12.37 -18.95 -0.86
N LYS A 145 13.70 -18.94 -0.95
CA LYS A 145 14.53 -20.14 -1.04
C LYS A 145 14.77 -20.76 0.34
N LYS A 146 14.88 -19.92 1.37
CA LYS A 146 15.27 -20.37 2.72
C LYS A 146 14.10 -20.90 3.54
N TYR A 147 12.95 -20.23 3.48
CA TYR A 147 11.81 -20.55 4.36
C TYR A 147 10.70 -21.28 3.60
N PRO A 148 10.04 -22.26 4.25
CA PRO A 148 8.90 -22.96 3.66
C PRO A 148 7.73 -21.99 3.46
N ARG A 149 6.94 -22.22 2.40
CA ARG A 149 5.70 -21.49 2.15
C ARG A 149 4.51 -22.30 2.70
N LYS A 150 3.55 -21.61 3.31
CA LYS A 150 2.31 -22.24 3.81
C LYS A 150 1.11 -21.56 3.20
N GLU A 151 0.18 -22.33 2.70
CA GLU A 151 -1.08 -21.83 2.15
C GLU A 151 -2.00 -21.32 3.24
N ILE A 152 -2.49 -20.11 3.05
CA ILE A 152 -3.46 -19.45 3.92
C ILE A 152 -4.41 -18.57 3.08
N ASP A 153 -5.50 -18.14 3.67
CA ASP A 153 -6.28 -17.02 3.13
C ASP A 153 -5.66 -15.71 3.62
N VAL A 154 -4.99 -14.99 2.71
CA VAL A 154 -4.38 -13.70 3.05
C VAL A 154 -5.49 -12.68 3.28
N PRO A 155 -5.56 -12.06 4.48
CA PRO A 155 -6.60 -11.08 4.77
C PRO A 155 -6.45 -9.82 3.93
N SER A 156 -7.59 -9.20 3.59
CA SER A 156 -7.61 -7.91 2.92
C SER A 156 -7.11 -6.81 3.85
N GLY A 157 -6.41 -5.83 3.29
CA GLY A 157 -5.96 -4.65 4.02
C GLY A 157 -4.81 -3.92 3.35
N SER A 158 -4.29 -2.93 4.05
CA SER A 158 -3.20 -2.04 3.63
C SER A 158 -2.37 -1.64 4.85
N TRP A 159 -1.30 -0.91 4.67
CA TRP A 159 -0.53 -0.38 5.81
C TRP A 159 -1.24 0.71 6.60
N SER A 160 -2.35 1.26 6.07
CA SER A 160 -3.21 2.23 6.77
C SER A 160 -4.35 1.57 7.54
N THR A 161 -4.52 0.25 7.44
CA THR A 161 -5.60 -0.50 8.10
C THR A 161 -5.24 -0.78 9.54
N SER A 162 -5.88 -0.11 10.48
CA SER A 162 -5.74 -0.41 11.91
C SER A 162 -6.49 -1.69 12.30
N ALA A 163 -6.19 -2.24 13.48
CA ALA A 163 -6.95 -3.37 14.03
C ALA A 163 -8.44 -3.05 14.25
N SER A 164 -8.78 -1.77 14.52
CA SER A 164 -10.16 -1.32 14.60
C SER A 164 -10.83 -1.30 13.25
N ASP A 165 -10.16 -0.73 12.24
CA ASP A 165 -10.67 -0.70 10.86
C ASP A 165 -10.92 -2.11 10.36
N PHE A 166 -9.97 -3.02 10.57
CA PHE A 166 -10.10 -4.42 10.15
C PHE A 166 -11.32 -5.10 10.77
N ARG A 167 -11.55 -4.94 12.08
CA ARG A 167 -12.74 -5.49 12.77
C ARG A 167 -14.07 -4.91 12.29
N ASN A 168 -14.03 -3.68 11.75
CA ASN A 168 -15.19 -3.01 11.15
C ASN A 168 -15.28 -3.20 9.63
N GLU A 169 -14.51 -4.14 9.06
CA GLU A 169 -14.46 -4.43 7.63
C GLU A 169 -14.07 -3.22 6.75
N ASN A 170 -13.45 -2.21 7.36
CA ASN A 170 -12.90 -1.04 6.67
C ASN A 170 -11.45 -1.30 6.27
N TYR A 171 -11.24 -2.07 5.21
CA TYR A 171 -9.90 -2.50 4.79
C TYR A 171 -9.08 -1.39 4.13
N TRP A 172 -9.71 -0.31 3.68
CA TRP A 172 -9.08 0.79 2.98
C TRP A 172 -9.54 2.17 3.47
N PRO A 173 -9.23 2.53 4.74
CA PRO A 173 -9.80 3.71 5.40
C PRO A 173 -9.46 5.04 4.72
N LEU A 174 -8.31 5.13 4.02
CA LEU A 174 -7.88 6.39 3.43
C LEU A 174 -8.41 6.65 2.01
N TRP A 175 -8.98 5.65 1.32
CA TRP A 175 -9.44 5.87 -0.06
C TRP A 175 -10.72 5.13 -0.46
N LYS A 176 -11.18 4.19 0.34
CA LYS A 176 -12.42 3.44 0.08
C LYS A 176 -13.13 3.07 1.40
N ASP A 177 -13.24 4.04 2.31
CA ASP A 177 -13.97 3.87 3.58
C ASP A 177 -15.48 3.76 3.29
N PRO A 178 -16.13 2.66 3.70
CA PRO A 178 -17.56 2.46 3.49
C PRO A 178 -18.44 3.44 4.27
N ASN A 179 -17.89 4.19 5.24
CA ASN A 179 -18.61 5.19 6.03
C ASN A 179 -18.35 6.62 5.53
N ASN A 180 -17.42 6.81 4.60
CA ASN A 180 -17.10 8.12 4.03
C ASN A 180 -17.92 8.36 2.76
N GLU A 181 -18.83 9.36 2.79
CA GLU A 181 -19.71 9.68 1.68
C GLU A 181 -18.93 10.13 0.43
N PHE A 182 -17.84 10.91 0.61
CA PHE A 182 -16.98 11.31 -0.49
C PHE A 182 -16.38 10.08 -1.20
N HIS A 183 -15.86 9.12 -0.45
CA HIS A 183 -15.30 7.90 -1.02
C HIS A 183 -16.35 7.09 -1.80
N LYS A 184 -17.56 6.93 -1.26
CA LYS A 184 -18.64 6.22 -1.96
C LYS A 184 -18.95 6.85 -3.31
N LEU A 185 -19.18 8.15 -3.31
CA LEU A 185 -19.50 8.90 -4.53
C LEU A 185 -18.34 8.91 -5.52
N TRP A 186 -17.09 9.04 -5.02
CA TRP A 186 -15.89 9.02 -5.87
C TRP A 186 -15.72 7.69 -6.59
N TRP A 187 -15.91 6.58 -5.88
CA TRP A 187 -15.82 5.25 -6.49
C TRP A 187 -16.98 4.96 -7.43
N GLU A 188 -18.20 5.42 -7.13
CA GLU A 188 -19.32 5.33 -8.06
C GLU A 188 -19.05 6.11 -9.35
N LEU A 189 -18.51 7.32 -9.24
CA LEU A 189 -18.08 8.12 -10.38
C LEU A 189 -17.00 7.40 -11.20
N THR A 190 -15.98 6.90 -10.52
CA THR A 190 -14.88 6.15 -11.13
C THR A 190 -15.40 4.94 -11.92
N ASP A 191 -16.31 4.16 -11.35
CA ASP A 191 -16.91 2.99 -12.02
C ASP A 191 -17.72 3.37 -13.26
N LEU A 192 -18.42 4.50 -13.22
CA LEU A 192 -19.14 5.01 -14.39
C LEU A 192 -18.19 5.45 -15.51
N ILE A 193 -17.12 6.15 -15.16
CA ILE A 193 -16.11 6.62 -16.11
C ILE A 193 -15.32 5.45 -16.71
N LEU A 194 -14.98 4.43 -15.91
CA LEU A 194 -14.31 3.21 -16.41
C LEU A 194 -15.13 2.47 -17.47
N LYS A 195 -16.47 2.48 -17.37
CA LYS A 195 -17.34 1.84 -18.37
C LYS A 195 -17.27 2.55 -19.73
N ILE A 196 -16.99 3.83 -19.77
CA ILE A 196 -16.88 4.58 -21.02
C ILE A 196 -15.46 4.57 -21.61
N LYS A 197 -14.46 4.13 -20.86
CA LYS A 197 -13.06 4.08 -21.31
C LYS A 197 -12.88 3.33 -22.64
N GLY A 198 -13.56 2.20 -22.82
CA GLY A 198 -13.48 1.40 -24.05
C GLY A 198 -13.90 2.14 -25.33
N ASN A 199 -14.62 3.25 -25.20
CA ASN A 199 -15.09 4.10 -26.31
C ASN A 199 -14.17 5.30 -26.57
N ILE A 200 -13.16 5.52 -25.72
CA ILE A 200 -12.17 6.60 -25.90
C ILE A 200 -11.05 6.08 -26.80
N LYS A 201 -10.86 6.70 -27.96
CA LYS A 201 -9.84 6.29 -28.94
C LYS A 201 -8.79 7.34 -29.22
N ASP A 202 -9.09 8.60 -28.93
CA ASP A 202 -8.16 9.71 -29.15
C ASP A 202 -7.24 9.89 -27.94
N GLU A 203 -6.00 10.26 -28.22
CA GLU A 203 -4.93 10.37 -27.22
C GLU A 203 -5.15 11.55 -26.26
N GLU A 204 -5.78 12.62 -26.70
CA GLU A 204 -6.08 13.76 -25.87
C GLU A 204 -7.07 13.40 -24.75
N THR A 205 -8.20 12.77 -25.12
CA THR A 205 -9.17 12.28 -24.13
C THR A 205 -8.60 11.20 -23.22
N LEU A 206 -7.73 10.32 -23.72
CA LEU A 206 -7.03 9.35 -22.87
C LEU A 206 -6.12 10.03 -21.85
N THR A 207 -5.44 11.10 -22.22
CA THR A 207 -4.63 11.89 -21.30
C THR A 207 -5.47 12.53 -20.19
N VAL A 208 -6.64 13.07 -20.53
CA VAL A 208 -7.58 13.61 -19.51
C VAL A 208 -8.11 12.49 -18.62
N PHE A 209 -8.42 11.34 -19.20
CA PHE A 209 -8.83 10.16 -18.44
C PHE A 209 -7.77 9.72 -17.43
N ASP A 210 -6.52 9.64 -17.83
CA ASP A 210 -5.41 9.23 -16.94
C ASP A 210 -5.22 10.24 -15.79
N LYS A 211 -5.40 11.55 -16.04
CA LYS A 211 -5.40 12.58 -14.99
C LYS A 211 -6.58 12.43 -14.03
N ALA A 212 -7.78 12.10 -14.55
CA ALA A 212 -8.95 11.86 -13.71
C ALA A 212 -8.78 10.61 -12.81
N MET A 213 -8.07 9.58 -13.30
CA MET A 213 -7.81 8.33 -12.57
C MET A 213 -6.64 8.40 -11.59
N TYR A 214 -6.05 9.57 -11.36
CA TYR A 214 -4.98 9.72 -10.38
C TYR A 214 -5.46 9.34 -8.97
N SER A 215 -4.77 8.42 -8.31
CA SER A 215 -5.28 7.74 -7.10
C SER A 215 -5.19 8.55 -5.81
N CYS A 216 -4.47 9.68 -5.80
CA CYS A 216 -4.27 10.46 -4.57
C CYS A 216 -5.45 11.33 -4.14
N GLN A 217 -6.48 11.50 -4.98
CA GLN A 217 -7.60 12.40 -4.68
C GLN A 217 -8.35 11.98 -3.39
N THR A 218 -8.72 10.70 -3.29
CA THR A 218 -9.42 10.16 -2.13
C THR A 218 -8.53 10.13 -0.89
N TRP A 219 -7.27 9.77 -1.05
CA TRP A 219 -6.28 9.75 0.02
C TRP A 219 -6.05 11.16 0.61
N GLN A 220 -5.81 12.14 -0.26
CA GLN A 220 -5.61 13.53 0.15
C GLN A 220 -6.86 14.12 0.81
N PHE A 221 -8.05 13.78 0.29
CA PHE A 221 -9.32 14.19 0.92
C PHE A 221 -9.41 13.68 2.36
N SER A 222 -9.06 12.42 2.61
CA SER A 222 -9.04 11.84 3.95
C SER A 222 -8.04 12.49 4.89
N MET A 223 -6.96 13.08 4.34
CA MET A 223 -5.97 13.85 5.08
C MET A 223 -6.34 15.34 5.26
N GLY A 224 -7.57 15.73 4.87
CA GLY A 224 -8.04 17.10 4.97
C GLY A 224 -7.60 18.02 3.81
N ASN A 225 -6.83 17.52 2.85
CA ASN A 225 -6.41 18.28 1.67
C ASN A 225 -7.34 17.99 0.48
N LYS A 226 -8.18 18.95 0.14
CA LYS A 226 -9.21 18.81 -0.89
C LYS A 226 -8.78 19.27 -2.28
N ILE A 227 -7.59 19.86 -2.43
CA ILE A 227 -7.12 20.48 -3.68
C ILE A 227 -7.10 19.46 -4.83
N LEU A 228 -6.48 18.31 -4.62
CA LEU A 228 -6.38 17.27 -5.65
C LEU A 228 -7.75 16.68 -6.00
N ALA A 229 -8.65 16.58 -5.03
CA ALA A 229 -10.01 16.11 -5.27
C ALA A 229 -10.76 17.08 -6.20
N VAL A 230 -10.71 18.38 -5.91
CA VAL A 230 -11.32 19.44 -6.76
C VAL A 230 -10.72 19.43 -8.16
N GLU A 231 -9.42 19.26 -8.28
CA GLU A 231 -8.75 19.19 -9.59
C GLU A 231 -9.17 17.93 -10.36
N GLY A 232 -9.22 16.79 -9.72
CA GLY A 232 -9.70 15.55 -10.33
C GLY A 232 -11.13 15.65 -10.85
N LEU A 233 -12.03 16.33 -10.11
CA LEU A 233 -13.41 16.56 -10.53
C LEU A 233 -13.52 17.38 -11.83
N LYS A 234 -12.59 18.30 -12.08
CA LYS A 234 -12.52 19.04 -13.37
C LYS A 234 -12.29 18.09 -14.53
N TYR A 235 -11.36 17.14 -14.40
CA TYR A 235 -11.09 16.14 -15.44
C TYR A 235 -12.27 15.20 -15.66
N PHE A 236 -12.95 14.78 -14.59
CA PHE A 236 -14.19 13.97 -14.73
C PHE A 236 -15.28 14.75 -15.46
N ARG A 237 -15.44 16.04 -15.17
CA ARG A 237 -16.41 16.92 -15.86
C ARG A 237 -16.06 17.10 -17.35
N GLU A 238 -14.78 17.24 -17.67
CA GLU A 238 -14.29 17.32 -19.04
C GLU A 238 -14.60 16.04 -19.82
N ILE A 239 -14.30 14.84 -19.25
CA ILE A 239 -14.66 13.56 -19.87
C ILE A 239 -16.17 13.46 -20.09
N ALA A 240 -16.99 13.89 -19.14
CA ALA A 240 -18.43 13.86 -19.25
C ALA A 240 -18.94 14.76 -20.40
N SER A 241 -18.30 15.90 -20.67
CA SER A 241 -18.69 16.83 -21.74
C SER A 241 -18.42 16.30 -23.15
N LEU A 242 -17.52 15.31 -23.28
CA LEU A 242 -17.13 14.74 -24.57
C LEU A 242 -18.05 13.62 -25.08
N LYS A 243 -19.10 13.27 -24.36
CA LYS A 243 -20.00 12.15 -24.68
C LYS A 243 -21.47 12.54 -24.58
N GLU A 244 -22.28 12.02 -25.49
CA GLU A 244 -23.73 12.04 -25.41
C GLU A 244 -24.23 10.68 -24.92
N ALA A 245 -24.68 10.58 -23.68
CA ALA A 245 -25.28 9.35 -23.15
C ALA A 245 -26.16 9.68 -21.93
N GLU A 246 -27.15 8.85 -21.67
CA GLU A 246 -28.04 8.94 -20.50
C GLU A 246 -27.26 8.88 -19.17
N SER A 247 -26.10 8.21 -19.17
CA SER A 247 -25.18 8.14 -18.02
C SER A 247 -24.53 9.49 -17.65
N ILE A 248 -24.48 10.48 -18.56
CA ILE A 248 -23.82 11.77 -18.31
C ILE A 248 -24.55 12.56 -17.24
N LYS A 249 -25.87 12.57 -17.25
CA LYS A 249 -26.66 13.26 -16.21
C LYS A 249 -26.29 12.73 -14.82
N LYS A 250 -26.21 11.40 -14.67
CA LYS A 250 -25.81 10.77 -13.41
C LYS A 250 -24.38 11.13 -13.01
N ILE A 251 -23.45 11.15 -13.96
CA ILE A 251 -22.05 11.55 -13.73
C ILE A 251 -21.98 12.99 -13.22
N LEU A 252 -22.65 13.94 -13.87
CA LEU A 252 -22.67 15.33 -13.47
C LEU A 252 -23.33 15.53 -12.10
N ASP A 253 -24.43 14.85 -11.81
CA ASP A 253 -25.08 14.89 -10.49
C ASP A 253 -24.13 14.42 -9.37
N ILE A 254 -23.32 13.39 -9.62
CA ILE A 254 -22.32 12.91 -8.64
C ILE A 254 -21.20 13.92 -8.48
N ILE A 255 -20.68 14.50 -9.58
CA ILE A 255 -19.65 15.53 -9.54
C ILE A 255 -20.12 16.74 -8.70
N ASP A 256 -21.34 17.22 -8.92
CA ASP A 256 -21.91 18.35 -8.19
C ASP A 256 -22.04 18.06 -6.67
N LYS A 257 -22.35 16.82 -6.29
CA LYS A 257 -22.36 16.41 -4.88
C LYS A 257 -20.96 16.40 -4.28
N LEU A 258 -19.98 15.84 -5.01
CA LEU A 258 -18.58 15.79 -4.58
C LEU A 258 -17.99 17.19 -4.43
N GLU A 259 -18.28 18.11 -5.35
CA GLU A 259 -17.84 19.50 -5.25
C GLU A 259 -18.40 20.19 -3.99
N LYS A 260 -19.67 19.94 -3.65
CA LYS A 260 -20.27 20.44 -2.39
C LYS A 260 -19.56 19.89 -1.16
N LEU A 261 -19.23 18.59 -1.12
CA LEU A 261 -18.46 17.99 -0.03
C LEU A 261 -17.05 18.61 0.08
N CYS A 262 -16.42 18.98 -1.03
CA CYS A 262 -15.14 19.67 -1.01
C CYS A 262 -15.23 21.11 -0.47
N GLN A 263 -16.38 21.76 -0.56
CA GLN A 263 -16.61 23.14 -0.07
C GLN A 263 -17.00 23.20 1.41
N GLN A 264 -17.49 22.09 1.97
CA GLN A 264 -17.89 21.99 3.39
C GLN A 264 -16.65 21.72 4.26
N GLY A 265 -16.21 22.71 5.03
CA GLY A 265 -15.11 22.62 6.02
C GLY A 265 -13.91 23.46 5.65
#